data_9b290f56d9900f3847762db34c164594
#
_entry.id   9b290f56d9900f3847762db34c164594
#
_cell.length_a   1.000
_cell.length_b   1.000
_cell.length_c   1.000
_cell.angle_alpha   90.00
_cell.angle_beta   90.00
_cell.angle_gamma   90.00
#
_symmetry.space_group_name_H-M   'P 1'
#
loop_
_entity.id
_entity.type
_entity.pdbx_description
1 polymer ?
#
loop_
_entity_poly.entity_id
_entity_poly.type
_entity_poly.pdbx_seq_one_letter_code
_entity_poly.pdbx_strand_id
1 'polypeptide(L)'
;IQRYLLNGRPTVGDCSAVVTGVLLGFNLPPSLPVWMIILGALVAIGVGKMTFGGLGCNPFNPALVGRVFLLISFPVQMTIFATPEGVDSLSGASAMADEMLTEAGPAVDAISGPTLLGYVKTALSSGQTTADIAHKISYGDMLLGFKAGSLGEIAALALLLGFIYLLYRKVITWHIPVSVIGSMAEF
;
A
#
# COMPACT_ATOMS: atom_id res chain seq x y z
N ILE A 1 19.70 -2.55 -21.56
CA ILE A 1 18.98 -3.83 -21.63
C ILE A 1 18.09 -3.82 -22.88
N GLN A 2 17.13 -2.89 -23.01
CA GLN A 2 16.17 -2.83 -24.14
C GLN A 2 16.87 -2.75 -25.51
N ARG A 3 17.95 -1.98 -25.63
CA ARG A 3 18.73 -1.88 -26.88
C ARG A 3 19.47 -3.16 -27.24
N TYR A 4 20.01 -3.88 -26.24
CA TYR A 4 20.84 -5.07 -26.46
C TYR A 4 20.06 -6.37 -26.53
N LEU A 5 18.96 -6.51 -25.73
CA LEU A 5 18.21 -7.75 -25.64
C LEU A 5 16.96 -7.75 -26.55
N LEU A 6 16.32 -6.61 -26.75
CA LEU A 6 15.05 -6.52 -27.46
C LEU A 6 15.13 -5.72 -28.77
N ASN A 7 16.32 -5.33 -29.22
CA ASN A 7 16.54 -4.50 -30.42
C ASN A 7 15.65 -3.23 -30.50
N GLY A 8 15.15 -2.77 -29.32
CA GLY A 8 14.28 -1.63 -29.19
C GLY A 8 15.04 -0.30 -29.05
N ARG A 9 14.37 0.80 -29.37
CA ARG A 9 14.91 2.14 -29.08
C ARG A 9 14.87 2.36 -27.56
N PRO A 10 15.93 2.95 -26.94
CA PRO A 10 15.93 3.25 -25.53
C PRO A 10 14.85 4.30 -25.22
N THR A 11 13.88 3.95 -24.35
CA THR A 11 12.78 4.82 -23.91
C THR A 11 13.03 5.43 -22.54
N VAL A 12 14.30 5.69 -22.21
CA VAL A 12 14.67 6.26 -20.89
C VAL A 12 14.13 7.68 -20.73
N GLY A 13 13.96 8.41 -21.84
CA GLY A 13 13.51 9.81 -21.82
C GLY A 13 12.00 9.99 -21.64
N ASP A 14 11.17 8.93 -21.70
CA ASP A 14 9.74 9.02 -21.51
C ASP A 14 9.28 9.03 -20.05
N CYS A 15 10.22 8.95 -19.09
CA CYS A 15 10.00 8.91 -17.66
C CYS A 15 9.04 7.80 -17.16
N SER A 16 8.63 6.89 -18.03
CA SER A 16 7.65 5.85 -17.70
C SER A 16 8.17 4.84 -16.67
N ALA A 17 9.50 4.63 -16.62
CA ALA A 17 10.14 3.82 -15.59
C ALA A 17 10.10 4.52 -14.22
N VAL A 18 10.24 5.85 -14.19
CA VAL A 18 10.14 6.66 -12.96
C VAL A 18 8.72 6.57 -12.39
N VAL A 19 7.71 6.73 -13.24
CA VAL A 19 6.29 6.57 -12.83
C VAL A 19 6.05 5.17 -12.27
N THR A 20 6.56 4.12 -12.91
CA THR A 20 6.44 2.74 -12.41
C THR A 20 7.10 2.59 -11.04
N GLY A 21 8.29 3.16 -10.84
CA GLY A 21 9.02 3.12 -9.58
C GLY A 21 8.29 3.86 -8.46
N VAL A 22 7.75 5.05 -8.73
CA VAL A 22 6.95 5.83 -7.77
C VAL A 22 5.68 5.08 -7.38
N LEU A 23 4.95 4.53 -8.35
CA LEU A 23 3.76 3.73 -8.09
C LEU A 23 4.08 2.47 -7.28
N LEU A 24 5.20 1.82 -7.55
CA LEU A 24 5.66 0.69 -6.74
C LEU A 24 5.96 1.16 -5.30
N GLY A 25 6.73 2.24 -5.13
CA GLY A 25 7.07 2.78 -3.82
C GLY A 25 5.83 3.10 -2.97
N PHE A 26 4.79 3.68 -3.56
CA PHE A 26 3.53 3.95 -2.86
C PHE A 26 2.78 2.67 -2.42
N ASN A 27 3.06 1.55 -3.04
CA ASN A 27 2.45 0.27 -2.72
C ASN A 27 3.25 -0.58 -1.72
N LEU A 28 4.41 -0.11 -1.28
CA LEU A 28 5.28 -0.84 -0.36
C LEU A 28 5.15 -0.33 1.08
N PRO A 29 5.38 -1.21 2.08
CA PRO A 29 5.56 -0.79 3.47
C PRO A 29 6.79 0.10 3.63
N PRO A 30 6.74 1.13 4.51
CA PRO A 30 7.88 2.03 4.74
C PRO A 30 9.07 1.33 5.40
N SER A 31 8.84 0.23 6.11
CA SER A 31 9.85 -0.55 6.83
C SER A 31 10.68 -1.49 5.94
N LEU A 32 10.40 -1.55 4.62
CA LEU A 32 11.08 -2.49 3.74
C LEU A 32 12.57 -2.15 3.56
N PRO A 33 13.49 -3.12 3.67
CA PRO A 33 14.90 -2.90 3.39
C PRO A 33 15.12 -2.59 1.89
N VAL A 34 16.06 -1.69 1.62
CA VAL A 34 16.32 -1.13 0.28
C VAL A 34 16.61 -2.22 -0.77
N TRP A 35 17.30 -3.29 -0.41
CA TRP A 35 17.61 -4.37 -1.36
C TRP A 35 16.35 -5.08 -1.89
N MET A 36 15.30 -5.25 -1.07
CA MET A 36 14.02 -5.82 -1.51
C MET A 36 13.31 -4.85 -2.47
N ILE A 37 13.36 -3.55 -2.20
CA ILE A 37 12.80 -2.52 -3.09
C ILE A 37 13.47 -2.57 -4.45
N ILE A 38 14.80 -2.71 -4.49
CA ILE A 38 15.57 -2.86 -5.73
C ILE A 38 15.15 -4.13 -6.47
N LEU A 39 15.00 -5.25 -5.77
CA LEU A 39 14.56 -6.51 -6.38
C LEU A 39 13.14 -6.40 -6.96
N GLY A 40 12.21 -5.80 -6.21
CA GLY A 40 10.86 -5.53 -6.69
C GLY A 40 10.82 -4.62 -7.91
N ALA A 41 11.65 -3.57 -7.92
CA ALA A 41 11.77 -2.65 -9.05
C ALA A 41 12.36 -3.34 -10.30
N LEU A 42 13.34 -4.22 -10.13
CA LEU A 42 13.91 -5.02 -11.22
C LEU A 42 12.85 -5.94 -11.84
N VAL A 43 12.02 -6.59 -11.03
CA VAL A 43 10.94 -7.43 -11.52
C VAL A 43 9.83 -6.58 -12.16
N ALA A 44 9.43 -5.48 -11.54
CA ALA A 44 8.42 -4.58 -12.08
C ALA A 44 8.80 -4.05 -13.47
N ILE A 45 10.02 -3.56 -13.62
CA ILE A 45 10.51 -2.97 -14.88
C ILE A 45 10.97 -4.07 -15.84
N GLY A 46 11.77 -5.02 -15.39
CA GLY A 46 12.33 -6.08 -16.22
C GLY A 46 11.26 -7.02 -16.75
N VAL A 47 10.50 -7.63 -15.84
CA VAL A 47 9.48 -8.62 -16.20
C VAL A 47 8.15 -7.96 -16.52
N GLY A 48 7.65 -7.06 -15.68
CA GLY A 48 6.32 -6.47 -15.85
C GLY A 48 6.19 -5.50 -17.01
N LYS A 49 7.29 -4.82 -17.40
CA LYS A 49 7.25 -3.76 -18.42
C LYS A 49 8.03 -4.11 -19.68
N MET A 50 9.30 -4.51 -19.55
CA MET A 50 10.18 -4.62 -20.70
C MET A 50 9.96 -5.88 -21.54
N THR A 51 9.52 -6.98 -20.95
CA THR A 51 9.23 -8.22 -21.69
C THR A 51 8.08 -8.07 -22.67
N PHE A 52 7.14 -7.17 -22.41
CA PHE A 52 5.96 -6.93 -23.26
C PHE A 52 6.14 -5.77 -24.25
N GLY A 53 7.32 -5.19 -24.34
CA GLY A 53 7.60 -4.11 -25.31
C GLY A 53 7.56 -2.68 -24.74
N GLY A 54 7.29 -2.48 -23.46
CA GLY A 54 7.34 -1.19 -22.79
C GLY A 54 5.99 -0.51 -22.63
N LEU A 55 5.97 0.83 -22.69
CA LEU A 55 4.78 1.63 -22.41
C LEU A 55 3.63 1.31 -23.37
N GLY A 56 2.46 1.03 -22.79
CA GLY A 56 1.22 0.76 -23.54
C GLY A 56 1.04 -0.69 -24.02
N CYS A 57 2.07 -1.53 -23.94
CA CYS A 57 2.02 -2.93 -24.37
C CYS A 57 1.85 -3.92 -23.20
N ASN A 58 1.84 -3.43 -21.96
CA ASN A 58 1.81 -4.28 -20.79
C ASN A 58 0.38 -4.79 -20.52
N PRO A 59 0.16 -6.12 -20.39
CA PRO A 59 -1.15 -6.66 -20.02
C PRO A 59 -1.53 -6.34 -18.57
N PHE A 60 -0.52 -6.16 -17.69
CA PHE A 60 -0.71 -5.84 -16.28
C PHE A 60 0.03 -4.55 -15.91
N ASN A 61 -0.40 -3.90 -14.84
CA ASN A 61 0.34 -2.78 -14.26
C ASN A 61 1.70 -3.26 -13.73
N PRO A 62 2.83 -2.76 -14.27
CA PRO A 62 4.16 -3.24 -13.88
C PRO A 62 4.46 -3.06 -12.39
N ALA A 63 3.98 -1.97 -11.76
CA ALA A 63 4.17 -1.74 -10.33
C ALA A 63 3.45 -2.81 -9.49
N LEU A 64 2.26 -3.22 -9.90
CA LEU A 64 1.53 -4.29 -9.22
C LEU A 64 2.20 -5.65 -9.40
N VAL A 65 2.79 -5.93 -10.57
CA VAL A 65 3.59 -7.15 -10.79
C VAL A 65 4.76 -7.21 -9.80
N GLY A 66 5.49 -6.10 -9.62
CA GLY A 66 6.57 -6.02 -8.62
C GLY A 66 6.07 -6.21 -7.19
N ARG A 67 4.93 -5.60 -6.83
CA ARG A 67 4.30 -5.76 -5.50
C ARG A 67 3.90 -7.22 -5.24
N VAL A 68 3.21 -7.86 -6.18
CA VAL A 68 2.78 -9.25 -6.05
C VAL A 68 3.97 -10.20 -5.92
N PHE A 69 5.02 -9.98 -6.73
CA PHE A 69 6.26 -10.73 -6.60
C PHE A 69 6.86 -10.62 -5.20
N LEU A 70 6.98 -9.40 -4.65
CA LEU A 70 7.50 -9.18 -3.30
C LEU A 70 6.59 -9.81 -2.23
N LEU A 71 5.27 -9.73 -2.38
CA LEU A 71 4.32 -10.31 -1.44
C LEU A 71 4.41 -11.83 -1.38
N ILE A 72 4.63 -12.50 -2.52
CA ILE A 72 4.80 -13.96 -2.57
C ILE A 72 6.17 -14.38 -2.05
N SER A 73 7.23 -13.62 -2.40
CA SER A 73 8.61 -13.96 -2.03
C SER A 73 8.94 -13.62 -0.57
N PHE A 74 8.38 -12.53 -0.04
CA PHE A 74 8.68 -11.98 1.29
C PHE A 74 7.41 -11.58 2.04
N PRO A 75 6.51 -12.53 2.32
CA PRO A 75 5.19 -12.22 2.89
C PRO A 75 5.28 -11.53 4.25
N VAL A 76 6.21 -11.91 5.10
CA VAL A 76 6.36 -11.32 6.44
C VAL A 76 6.70 -9.84 6.35
N GLN A 77 7.73 -9.47 5.58
CA GLN A 77 8.18 -8.08 5.44
C GLN A 77 7.14 -7.20 4.73
N MET A 78 6.36 -7.79 3.83
CA MET A 78 5.32 -7.07 3.07
C MET A 78 4.03 -6.83 3.87
N THR A 79 3.85 -7.51 5.00
CA THR A 79 2.65 -7.39 5.85
C THR A 79 2.90 -6.63 7.15
N ILE A 80 4.16 -6.30 7.46
CA ILE A 80 4.53 -5.50 8.64
C ILE A 80 4.50 -4.02 8.26
N PHE A 81 3.61 -3.26 8.87
CA PHE A 81 3.49 -1.82 8.65
C PHE A 81 3.90 -1.07 9.91
N ALA A 82 4.78 -0.09 9.76
CA ALA A 82 5.12 0.82 10.85
C ALA A 82 3.93 1.73 11.16
N THR A 83 3.62 1.91 12.44
CA THR A 83 2.67 2.92 12.90
C THR A 83 3.39 4.27 13.00
N PRO A 84 2.77 5.39 12.58
CA PRO A 84 3.34 6.71 12.76
C PRO A 84 3.54 7.02 14.25
N GLU A 85 4.70 7.58 14.62
CA GLU A 85 4.96 8.03 15.99
C GLU A 85 3.93 9.09 16.42
N GLY A 86 3.46 9.01 17.66
CA GLY A 86 2.52 9.97 18.25
C GLY A 86 1.05 9.62 18.09
N VAL A 87 0.71 8.45 17.58
CA VAL A 87 -0.67 7.95 17.52
C VAL A 87 -0.96 7.03 18.72
N ASP A 88 -1.03 7.62 19.91
CA ASP A 88 -1.52 6.94 21.11
C ASP A 88 -3.03 6.65 21.04
N SER A 89 -3.70 7.11 20.00
CA SER A 89 -5.16 7.19 19.93
C SER A 89 -5.85 6.09 19.13
N LEU A 90 -5.13 5.21 18.42
CA LEU A 90 -5.68 3.90 18.02
C LEU A 90 -5.47 2.90 19.18
N SER A 91 -6.07 3.21 20.31
CA SER A 91 -5.88 2.52 21.59
C SER A 91 -6.11 1.00 21.56
N GLY A 92 -6.69 0.46 20.52
CA GLY A 92 -6.83 -0.98 20.34
C GLY A 92 -5.64 -1.65 19.67
N ALA A 93 -4.90 -0.95 18.80
CA ALA A 93 -3.72 -1.50 18.12
C ALA A 93 -2.46 -1.36 18.99
N SER A 94 -2.36 -0.26 19.77
CA SER A 94 -1.28 -0.07 20.73
C SER A 94 -1.37 -1.01 21.94
N ALA A 95 -2.57 -1.34 22.42
CA ALA A 95 -2.74 -2.27 23.53
C ALA A 95 -2.27 -3.70 23.17
N MET A 96 -2.47 -4.14 21.92
CA MET A 96 -1.93 -5.43 21.46
C MET A 96 -0.43 -5.36 21.16
N ALA A 97 0.08 -4.21 20.74
CA ALA A 97 1.51 -4.00 20.55
C ALA A 97 2.24 -3.97 21.90
N ASP A 98 1.65 -3.36 22.93
CA ASP A 98 2.19 -3.34 24.30
C ASP A 98 2.23 -4.75 24.92
N GLU A 99 1.24 -5.59 24.67
CA GLU A 99 1.22 -6.98 25.14
C GLU A 99 2.30 -7.84 24.45
N MET A 100 2.60 -7.57 23.16
CA MET A 100 3.73 -8.22 22.46
C MET A 100 5.09 -7.63 22.83
N LEU A 101 5.15 -6.36 23.22
CA LEU A 101 6.39 -5.68 23.61
C LEU A 101 6.89 -6.07 25.00
N THR A 102 6.03 -6.58 25.90
CA THR A 102 6.43 -7.12 27.19
C THR A 102 7.28 -8.39 27.06
N GLU A 103 7.24 -9.11 25.95
CA GLU A 103 8.09 -10.27 25.68
C GLU A 103 9.35 -9.96 24.87
N ALA A 104 9.42 -8.84 24.15
CA ALA A 104 10.57 -8.42 23.35
C ALA A 104 11.25 -7.20 23.99
N GLY A 105 12.38 -7.39 24.62
CA GLY A 105 13.14 -6.38 25.38
C GLY A 105 13.36 -5.01 24.73
N PRO A 106 14.03 -4.05 25.41
CA PRO A 106 13.92 -2.59 25.20
C PRO A 106 14.73 -2.05 24.02
N ALA A 107 14.46 -2.42 22.79
CA ALA A 107 15.13 -1.88 21.62
C ALA A 107 14.30 -1.97 20.33
N VAL A 108 13.08 -1.44 20.31
CA VAL A 108 12.29 -1.37 19.07
C VAL A 108 11.96 0.08 18.79
N ASP A 109 12.75 0.71 17.91
CA ASP A 109 12.57 2.10 17.43
C ASP A 109 11.34 2.26 16.50
N ALA A 110 10.61 1.18 16.21
CA ALA A 110 9.41 1.23 15.37
C ALA A 110 8.38 0.21 15.87
N ILE A 111 7.28 0.68 16.40
CA ILE A 111 6.13 -0.15 16.74
C ILE A 111 5.47 -0.57 15.42
N SER A 112 5.50 -1.85 15.10
CA SER A 112 4.77 -2.40 13.97
C SER A 112 3.40 -2.89 14.45
N GLY A 113 2.34 -2.31 13.88
CA GLY A 113 0.96 -2.70 14.18
C GLY A 113 0.27 -3.43 13.03
N PRO A 114 -0.77 -4.22 13.32
CA PRO A 114 -1.62 -4.77 12.27
C PRO A 114 -2.33 -3.63 11.52
N THR A 115 -2.62 -3.84 10.25
CA THR A 115 -3.52 -2.92 9.51
C THR A 115 -4.87 -2.90 10.20
N LEU A 116 -5.65 -1.81 10.02
CA LEU A 116 -6.99 -1.70 10.60
C LEU A 116 -7.86 -2.92 10.31
N LEU A 117 -7.79 -3.44 9.09
CA LEU A 117 -8.53 -4.65 8.70
C LEU A 117 -8.02 -5.90 9.43
N GLY A 118 -6.72 -6.02 9.65
CA GLY A 118 -6.11 -7.06 10.46
C GLY A 118 -6.60 -7.01 11.90
N TYR A 119 -6.65 -5.80 12.49
CA TYR A 119 -7.19 -5.58 13.83
C TYR A 119 -8.66 -6.01 13.93
N VAL A 120 -9.52 -5.55 13.01
CA VAL A 120 -10.94 -5.94 12.97
C VAL A 120 -11.10 -7.45 12.86
N LYS A 121 -10.34 -8.11 12.01
CA LYS A 121 -10.37 -9.56 11.85
C LYS A 121 -9.98 -10.30 13.14
N THR A 122 -8.93 -9.85 13.82
CA THR A 122 -8.48 -10.45 15.07
C THR A 122 -9.49 -10.20 16.20
N ALA A 123 -10.03 -8.99 16.31
CA ALA A 123 -11.04 -8.64 17.30
C ALA A 123 -12.35 -9.44 17.12
N LEU A 124 -12.79 -9.67 15.89
CA LEU A 124 -13.92 -10.54 15.59
C LEU A 124 -13.64 -12.00 15.94
N SER A 125 -12.43 -12.49 15.69
CA SER A 125 -12.04 -13.86 16.05
C SER A 125 -11.94 -14.07 17.56
N SER A 126 -11.68 -13.01 18.33
CA SER A 126 -11.69 -13.01 19.82
C SER A 126 -13.10 -12.83 20.42
N GLY A 127 -14.14 -12.75 19.59
CA GLY A 127 -15.54 -12.67 20.03
C GLY A 127 -16.01 -11.26 20.39
N GLN A 128 -15.30 -10.21 20.01
CA GLN A 128 -15.75 -8.82 20.17
C GLN A 128 -16.89 -8.51 19.19
N THR A 129 -17.85 -7.69 19.62
CA THR A 129 -18.95 -7.28 18.76
C THR A 129 -18.50 -6.17 17.79
N THR A 130 -19.04 -6.15 16.59
CA THR A 130 -18.78 -5.11 15.59
C THR A 130 -19.04 -3.69 16.09
N ALA A 131 -20.04 -3.52 16.98
CA ALA A 131 -20.35 -2.23 17.60
C ALA A 131 -19.23 -1.74 18.53
N ASP A 132 -18.64 -2.62 19.33
CA ASP A 132 -17.54 -2.30 20.24
C ASP A 132 -16.28 -1.90 19.47
N ILE A 133 -16.03 -2.58 18.34
CA ILE A 133 -14.90 -2.29 17.45
C ILE A 133 -15.10 -0.92 16.78
N ALA A 134 -16.30 -0.62 16.30
CA ALA A 134 -16.62 0.65 15.65
C ALA A 134 -16.45 1.86 16.59
N HIS A 135 -16.77 1.71 17.87
CA HIS A 135 -16.56 2.76 18.88
C HIS A 135 -15.08 3.04 19.17
N LYS A 136 -14.20 2.06 18.99
CA LYS A 136 -12.76 2.21 19.22
C LYS A 136 -12.02 2.82 18.03
N ILE A 137 -12.63 2.87 16.85
CA ILE A 137 -12.01 3.39 15.62
C ILE A 137 -12.28 4.89 15.52
N SER A 138 -11.22 5.70 15.53
CA SER A 138 -11.30 7.12 15.23
C SER A 138 -11.35 7.35 13.71
N TYR A 139 -12.52 7.67 13.18
CA TYR A 139 -12.69 7.97 11.76
C TYR A 139 -11.94 9.24 11.33
N GLY A 140 -11.73 10.19 12.27
CA GLY A 140 -10.95 11.41 12.03
C GLY A 140 -9.49 11.11 11.71
N ASP A 141 -8.87 10.26 12.51
CA ASP A 141 -7.47 9.86 12.33
C ASP A 141 -7.28 9.05 11.05
N MET A 142 -8.26 8.23 10.68
CA MET A 142 -8.26 7.51 9.39
C MET A 142 -8.32 8.45 8.18
N LEU A 143 -9.07 9.55 8.25
CA LEU A 143 -9.15 10.53 7.18
C LEU A 143 -7.84 11.31 7.04
N LEU A 144 -7.20 11.67 8.13
CA LEU A 144 -5.95 12.41 8.15
C LEU A 144 -4.73 11.56 7.81
N GLY A 145 -4.82 10.23 8.00
CA GLY A 145 -3.73 9.31 7.65
C GLY A 145 -2.94 8.78 8.82
N PHE A 146 -3.44 8.91 10.05
CA PHE A 146 -2.83 8.32 11.24
C PHE A 146 -3.24 6.84 11.38
N LYS A 147 -2.82 6.02 10.42
CA LYS A 147 -3.06 4.57 10.44
C LYS A 147 -1.86 3.82 9.86
N ALA A 148 -1.69 2.56 10.27
CA ALA A 148 -0.72 1.67 9.66
C ALA A 148 -1.19 1.26 8.25
N GLY A 149 -0.30 1.38 7.27
CA GLY A 149 -0.60 1.04 5.88
C GLY A 149 0.55 1.30 4.93
N SER A 150 0.35 1.01 3.64
CA SER A 150 1.32 1.36 2.60
C SER A 150 1.33 2.87 2.36
N LEU A 151 2.47 3.40 1.91
CA LEU A 151 2.70 4.85 1.77
C LEU A 151 1.63 5.59 0.96
N GLY A 152 1.05 4.94 -0.05
CA GLY A 152 0.06 5.56 -0.93
C GLY A 152 -1.39 5.49 -0.46
N GLU A 153 -1.70 4.69 0.59
CA GLU A 153 -3.09 4.51 1.04
C GLU A 153 -3.37 5.14 2.42
N ILE A 154 -2.36 5.71 3.07
CA ILE A 154 -2.47 6.22 4.43
C ILE A 154 -3.49 7.37 4.51
N ALA A 155 -3.36 8.40 3.66
CA ALA A 155 -4.16 9.61 3.74
C ALA A 155 -5.41 9.55 2.83
N ALA A 156 -6.57 9.20 3.38
CA ALA A 156 -7.82 9.15 2.63
C ALA A 156 -8.21 10.51 2.07
N LEU A 157 -7.97 11.60 2.82
CA LEU A 157 -8.23 12.97 2.37
C LEU A 157 -7.42 13.35 1.13
N ALA A 158 -6.13 12.99 1.10
CA ALA A 158 -5.26 13.27 -0.05
C ALA A 158 -5.72 12.49 -1.29
N LEU A 159 -6.16 11.24 -1.12
CA LEU A 159 -6.72 10.42 -2.20
C LEU A 159 -8.02 11.02 -2.76
N LEU A 160 -8.91 11.53 -1.88
CA LEU A 160 -10.15 12.22 -2.30
C LEU A 160 -9.84 13.50 -3.08
N LEU A 161 -8.89 14.30 -2.63
CA LEU A 161 -8.46 15.51 -3.35
C LEU A 161 -7.87 15.16 -4.73
N GLY A 162 -7.03 14.12 -4.80
CA GLY A 162 -6.51 13.60 -6.06
C GLY A 162 -7.62 13.11 -7.00
N PHE A 163 -8.60 12.40 -6.45
CA PHE A 163 -9.78 11.94 -7.20
C PHE A 163 -10.58 13.11 -7.79
N ILE A 164 -10.90 14.12 -6.99
CA ILE A 164 -11.62 15.34 -7.44
C ILE A 164 -10.82 16.05 -8.54
N TYR A 165 -9.51 16.18 -8.39
CA TYR A 165 -8.65 16.77 -9.41
C TYR A 165 -8.69 15.98 -10.72
N LEU A 166 -8.60 14.65 -10.68
CA LEU A 166 -8.65 13.80 -11.88
C LEU A 166 -10.02 13.86 -12.58
N LEU A 167 -11.12 13.98 -11.82
CA LEU A 167 -12.46 14.23 -12.38
C LEU A 167 -12.55 15.58 -13.06
N TYR A 168 -12.03 16.64 -12.42
CA TYR A 168 -12.01 18.00 -12.98
C TYR A 168 -11.23 18.03 -14.30
N ARG A 169 -10.10 17.35 -14.35
CA ARG A 169 -9.26 17.23 -15.55
C ARG A 169 -9.83 16.27 -16.60
N LYS A 170 -10.96 15.62 -16.34
CA LYS A 170 -11.61 14.62 -17.22
C LYS A 170 -10.68 13.46 -17.60
N VAL A 171 -9.74 13.11 -16.74
CA VAL A 171 -8.83 11.97 -16.94
C VAL A 171 -9.56 10.67 -16.65
N ILE A 172 -10.45 10.69 -15.66
CA ILE A 172 -11.28 9.54 -15.26
C ILE A 172 -12.76 9.90 -15.35
N THR A 173 -13.59 8.87 -15.56
CA THR A 173 -15.05 8.99 -15.52
C THR A 173 -15.56 8.64 -14.13
N TRP A 174 -16.58 9.33 -13.67
CA TRP A 174 -17.17 9.14 -12.33
C TRP A 174 -17.89 7.79 -12.14
N HIS A 175 -18.26 7.13 -13.26
CA HIS A 175 -19.06 5.90 -13.23
C HIS A 175 -18.33 4.75 -12.54
N ILE A 176 -17.05 4.55 -12.82
CA ILE A 176 -16.25 3.43 -12.27
C ILE A 176 -16.08 3.55 -10.74
N PRO A 177 -15.59 4.68 -10.19
CA PRO A 177 -15.47 4.83 -8.74
C PRO A 177 -16.81 4.71 -8.00
N VAL A 178 -17.87 5.29 -8.54
CA VAL A 178 -19.22 5.23 -7.93
C VAL A 178 -19.76 3.81 -7.93
N SER A 179 -19.59 3.05 -9.00
CA SER A 179 -20.03 1.64 -9.05
C SER A 179 -19.26 0.77 -8.04
N VAL A 180 -17.95 0.98 -7.90
CA VAL A 180 -17.13 0.22 -6.94
C VAL A 180 -17.55 0.55 -5.50
N ILE A 181 -17.67 1.85 -5.15
CA ILE A 181 -18.10 2.27 -3.81
C ILE A 181 -19.53 1.80 -3.52
N GLY A 182 -20.43 1.91 -4.50
CA GLY A 182 -21.81 1.45 -4.37
C GLY A 182 -21.90 -0.06 -4.11
N SER A 183 -21.16 -0.87 -4.86
CA SER A 183 -21.14 -2.32 -4.64
C SER A 183 -20.54 -2.70 -3.28
N MET A 184 -19.57 -1.93 -2.76
CA MET A 184 -19.02 -2.17 -1.41
C MET A 184 -20.00 -1.77 -0.29
N ALA A 185 -20.90 -0.81 -0.55
CA ALA A 185 -21.89 -0.38 0.44
C ALA A 185 -23.10 -1.32 0.55
N GLU A 186 -23.34 -2.14 -0.46
CA GLU A 186 -24.42 -3.15 -0.46
C GLU A 186 -24.04 -4.47 0.23
N PHE A 187 -22.74 -4.72 0.46
CA PHE A 187 -22.22 -5.88 1.18
C PHE A 187 -21.89 -5.56 2.64
#